data_c66823a9f0f1ae974eb35e0ce8b8db47
#
_entry.id   c66823a9f0f1ae974eb35e0ce8b8db47
#
_cell.length_a   1.000
_cell.length_b   1.000
_cell.length_c   1.000
_cell.angle_alpha   90.00
_cell.angle_beta   90.00
_cell.angle_gamma   90.00
#
_symmetry.space_group_name_H-M   'P 1'
#
loop_
_entity.id
_entity.type
_entity.pdbx_description
1 polymer ?
#
loop_
_entity_poly.entity_id
_entity_poly.type
_entity_poly.pdbx_seq_one_letter_code
_entity_poly.pdbx_strand_id
1 'polypeptide(L)'
;PQQFKNPANPEVHRRTTAEEIWADTEGQVDIVVCGVGTGGTITGVGEVLKSRKPGLKVVAVEPANSPVITQKLSGQPIKPGRHTIQGIGAGFIPDILNLDVIDEVVRVDDEDAMETARQMAKREGLMCGISCGAAAWGALQVARRPENAGKLVVVVLPDLGERYLSTRLFPE
;
A
#
# COMPACT_ATOMS: atom_id res chain seq x y z
N PRO A 1 -3.28 -5.58 21.24
CA PRO A 1 -2.21 -6.36 20.54
C PRO A 1 -1.02 -5.51 20.09
N GLN A 2 -1.10 -4.17 20.21
CA GLN A 2 0.02 -3.26 19.85
C GLN A 2 0.42 -3.38 18.36
N GLN A 3 -0.54 -3.30 17.47
CA GLN A 3 -0.33 -3.55 16.03
C GLN A 3 0.78 -2.72 15.36
N PHE A 4 1.13 -1.56 15.94
CA PHE A 4 2.20 -0.69 15.43
C PHE A 4 3.59 -1.02 15.97
N LYS A 5 3.68 -1.95 16.95
CA LYS A 5 4.92 -2.30 17.65
C LYS A 5 5.18 -3.79 17.69
N ASN A 6 4.12 -4.61 17.64
CA ASN A 6 4.23 -6.06 17.78
C ASN A 6 4.87 -6.69 16.53
N PRO A 7 6.04 -7.34 16.65
CA PRO A 7 6.73 -7.98 15.54
C PRO A 7 5.94 -9.14 14.91
N ALA A 8 4.94 -9.69 15.60
CA ALA A 8 4.05 -10.69 15.03
C ALA A 8 3.27 -10.19 13.81
N ASN A 9 3.05 -8.85 13.70
CA ASN A 9 2.37 -8.25 12.57
C ASN A 9 3.18 -8.42 11.25
N PRO A 10 4.40 -7.93 11.08
CA PRO A 10 5.16 -8.21 9.86
C PRO A 10 5.52 -9.71 9.73
N GLU A 11 5.65 -10.44 10.82
CA GLU A 11 5.96 -11.87 10.78
C GLU A 11 4.87 -12.70 10.08
N VAL A 12 3.59 -12.43 10.34
CA VAL A 12 2.51 -13.13 9.63
C VAL A 12 2.58 -12.88 8.12
N HIS A 13 2.90 -11.65 7.71
CA HIS A 13 3.04 -11.32 6.29
C HIS A 13 4.28 -11.95 5.63
N ARG A 14 5.37 -12.17 6.39
CA ARG A 14 6.53 -12.94 5.89
C ARG A 14 6.14 -14.38 5.60
N ARG A 15 5.34 -14.98 6.49
CA ARG A 15 5.01 -16.41 6.45
C ARG A 15 3.83 -16.76 5.56
N THR A 16 2.97 -15.79 5.24
CA THR A 16 1.75 -16.01 4.46
C THR A 16 1.69 -15.11 3.23
N THR A 17 1.41 -13.84 3.36
CA THR A 17 1.17 -12.92 2.25
C THR A 17 2.31 -12.89 1.22
N ALA A 18 3.56 -12.88 1.68
CA ALA A 18 4.72 -12.91 0.80
C ALA A 18 4.83 -14.22 0.02
N GLU A 19 4.55 -15.35 0.70
CA GLU A 19 4.55 -16.68 0.09
C GLU A 19 3.44 -16.82 -0.97
N GLU A 20 2.26 -16.33 -0.66
CA GLU A 20 1.11 -16.32 -1.57
C GLU A 20 1.42 -15.49 -2.82
N ILE A 21 1.92 -14.26 -2.66
CA ILE A 21 2.31 -13.42 -3.80
C ILE A 21 3.38 -14.12 -4.65
N TRP A 22 4.39 -14.71 -4.01
CA TRP A 22 5.46 -15.41 -4.72
C TRP A 22 4.94 -16.61 -5.51
N ALA A 23 4.10 -17.43 -4.89
CA ALA A 23 3.53 -18.61 -5.52
C ALA A 23 2.58 -18.24 -6.67
N ASP A 24 1.64 -17.31 -6.43
CA ASP A 24 0.63 -16.91 -7.42
C ASP A 24 1.23 -16.20 -8.64
N THR A 25 2.40 -15.59 -8.48
CA THR A 25 3.13 -14.94 -9.56
C THR A 25 4.24 -15.83 -10.15
N GLU A 26 4.40 -17.05 -9.68
CA GLU A 26 5.50 -17.95 -10.06
C GLU A 26 6.88 -17.26 -9.93
N GLY A 27 7.02 -16.37 -8.93
CA GLY A 27 8.22 -15.56 -8.71
C GLY A 27 8.47 -14.46 -9.74
N GLN A 28 7.52 -14.19 -10.63
CA GLN A 28 7.69 -13.20 -11.71
C GLN A 28 7.36 -11.77 -11.26
N VAL A 29 6.79 -11.56 -10.09
CA VAL A 29 6.48 -10.23 -9.56
C VAL A 29 7.70 -9.29 -9.62
N ASP A 30 7.52 -8.10 -10.23
CA ASP A 30 8.57 -7.10 -10.39
C ASP A 30 8.39 -5.92 -9.44
N ILE A 31 7.14 -5.57 -9.16
CA ILE A 31 6.78 -4.42 -8.32
C ILE A 31 5.64 -4.82 -7.39
N VAL A 32 5.81 -4.55 -6.10
CA VAL A 32 4.73 -4.68 -5.11
C VAL A 32 4.35 -3.31 -4.59
N VAL A 33 3.04 -3.02 -4.57
CA VAL A 33 2.48 -1.74 -4.10
C VAL A 33 1.58 -1.98 -2.90
N CYS A 34 1.85 -1.30 -1.80
CA CYS A 34 1.09 -1.41 -0.56
C CYS A 34 0.74 -0.04 0.02
N GLY A 35 -0.50 0.15 0.42
CA GLY A 35 -0.87 1.25 1.34
C GLY A 35 -0.26 1.01 2.72
N VAL A 36 0.26 2.06 3.35
CA VAL A 36 0.95 1.93 4.64
C VAL A 36 0.10 2.44 5.80
N GLY A 37 -0.46 1.51 6.57
CA GLY A 37 -1.08 1.78 7.87
C GLY A 37 -0.10 1.48 9.00
N THR A 38 -0.07 0.24 9.48
CA THR A 38 0.90 -0.22 10.48
C THR A 38 2.29 -0.47 9.90
N GLY A 39 2.37 -0.71 8.60
CA GLY A 39 3.60 -1.08 7.92
C GLY A 39 3.92 -2.58 7.94
N GLY A 40 3.09 -3.39 8.60
CA GLY A 40 3.34 -4.83 8.71
C GLY A 40 3.39 -5.55 7.38
N THR A 41 2.41 -5.29 6.51
CA THR A 41 2.33 -5.91 5.18
C THR A 41 3.54 -5.58 4.33
N ILE A 42 3.83 -4.28 4.14
CA ILE A 42 4.93 -3.86 3.26
C ILE A 42 6.29 -4.32 3.78
N THR A 43 6.47 -4.32 5.11
CA THR A 43 7.69 -4.82 5.75
C THR A 43 7.86 -6.32 5.51
N GLY A 44 6.87 -7.12 5.90
CA GLY A 44 6.96 -8.58 5.77
C GLY A 44 7.10 -9.04 4.32
N VAL A 45 6.27 -8.50 3.43
CA VAL A 45 6.31 -8.82 1.99
C VAL A 45 7.62 -8.33 1.36
N GLY A 46 8.01 -7.08 1.62
CA GLY A 46 9.20 -6.48 1.04
C GLY A 46 10.50 -7.22 1.41
N GLU A 47 10.67 -7.57 2.68
CA GLU A 47 11.85 -8.32 3.13
C GLU A 47 11.97 -9.69 2.46
N VAL A 48 10.88 -10.45 2.41
CA VAL A 48 10.90 -11.80 1.80
C VAL A 48 11.10 -11.74 0.29
N LEU A 49 10.31 -10.92 -0.40
CA LEU A 49 10.38 -10.88 -1.86
C LEU A 49 11.70 -10.29 -2.37
N LYS A 50 12.24 -9.26 -1.71
CA LYS A 50 13.57 -8.72 -2.06
C LYS A 50 14.71 -9.70 -1.79
N SER A 51 14.61 -10.54 -0.75
CA SER A 51 15.62 -11.58 -0.50
C SER A 51 15.67 -12.62 -1.61
N ARG A 52 14.53 -12.90 -2.28
CA ARG A 52 14.41 -13.85 -3.39
C ARG A 52 14.72 -13.23 -4.75
N LYS A 53 14.27 -11.98 -4.94
CA LYS A 53 14.45 -11.22 -6.20
C LYS A 53 15.00 -9.83 -5.88
N PRO A 54 16.32 -9.63 -5.78
CA PRO A 54 16.92 -8.35 -5.37
C PRO A 54 16.53 -7.15 -6.24
N GLY A 55 16.15 -7.37 -7.50
CA GLY A 55 15.66 -6.34 -8.40
C GLY A 55 14.18 -5.96 -8.26
N LEU A 56 13.44 -6.64 -7.37
CA LEU A 56 12.04 -6.33 -7.09
C LEU A 56 11.93 -4.94 -6.44
N LYS A 57 10.95 -4.16 -6.88
CA LYS A 57 10.64 -2.85 -6.29
C LYS A 57 9.47 -2.93 -5.32
N VAL A 58 9.60 -2.25 -4.20
CA VAL A 58 8.57 -2.10 -3.17
C VAL A 58 8.14 -0.64 -3.12
N VAL A 59 6.87 -0.39 -3.39
CA VAL A 59 6.28 0.95 -3.45
C VAL A 59 5.30 1.12 -2.30
N ALA A 60 5.55 2.09 -1.45
CA ALA A 60 4.63 2.51 -0.40
C ALA A 60 3.63 3.54 -0.92
N VAL A 61 2.38 3.45 -0.47
CA VAL A 61 1.36 4.48 -0.74
C VAL A 61 0.95 5.13 0.57
N GLU A 62 0.99 6.45 0.61
CA GLU A 62 0.57 7.27 1.75
C GLU A 62 -0.34 8.43 1.34
N PRO A 63 -1.16 8.99 2.26
CA PRO A 63 -1.98 10.16 1.96
C PRO A 63 -1.12 11.41 1.65
N ALA A 64 -1.45 12.13 0.58
CA ALA A 64 -0.75 13.35 0.19
C ALA A 64 -0.80 14.43 1.30
N ASN A 65 -1.89 14.49 2.05
CA ASN A 65 -2.08 15.43 3.15
C ASN A 65 -1.33 15.03 4.44
N SER A 66 -0.82 13.78 4.53
CA SER A 66 -0.08 13.28 5.69
C SER A 66 1.15 12.46 5.26
N PRO A 67 2.11 13.07 4.53
CA PRO A 67 3.20 12.35 3.86
C PRO A 67 4.38 12.05 4.81
N VAL A 68 4.09 11.36 5.92
CA VAL A 68 5.06 11.16 7.01
C VAL A 68 6.24 10.25 6.61
N ILE A 69 6.01 9.29 5.70
CA ILE A 69 7.06 8.40 5.20
C ILE A 69 8.00 9.18 4.28
N THR A 70 7.42 9.93 3.32
CA THR A 70 8.20 10.85 2.44
C THR A 70 9.04 11.82 3.26
N GLN A 71 8.45 12.46 4.28
CA GLN A 71 9.15 13.40 5.15
C GLN A 71 10.30 12.71 5.89
N LYS A 72 10.06 11.52 6.44
CA LYS A 72 11.10 10.75 7.15
C LYS A 72 12.26 10.40 6.24
N LEU A 73 11.98 9.85 5.05
CA LEU A 73 13.01 9.45 4.08
C LEU A 73 13.80 10.62 3.53
N SER A 74 13.18 11.81 3.43
CA SER A 74 13.87 13.04 2.99
C SER A 74 14.53 13.84 4.11
N GLY A 75 14.53 13.32 5.36
CA GLY A 75 15.12 14.01 6.51
C GLY A 75 14.35 15.25 6.98
N GLN A 76 13.10 15.40 6.55
CA GLN A 76 12.26 16.53 6.96
C GLN A 76 11.56 16.25 8.31
N PRO A 77 11.20 17.30 9.07
CA PRO A 77 10.36 17.14 10.23
C PRO A 77 9.02 16.51 9.89
N ILE A 78 8.59 15.51 10.67
CA ILE A 78 7.29 14.86 10.49
C ILE A 78 6.17 15.83 10.87
N LYS A 79 5.29 16.12 9.92
CA LYS A 79 4.11 16.96 10.08
C LYS A 79 2.90 16.21 9.51
N PRO A 80 2.18 15.44 10.35
CA PRO A 80 0.97 14.75 9.92
C PRO A 80 -0.15 15.75 9.63
N GLY A 81 -1.00 15.41 8.67
CA GLY A 81 -2.17 16.18 8.30
C GLY A 81 -3.45 15.34 8.35
N ARG A 82 -4.60 15.99 8.23
CA ARG A 82 -5.90 15.30 8.17
C ARG A 82 -6.14 14.75 6.77
N HIS A 83 -6.64 13.53 6.69
CA HIS A 83 -7.09 12.87 5.48
C HIS A 83 -8.27 11.94 5.79
N THR A 84 -8.96 11.45 4.76
CA THR A 84 -10.13 10.57 4.88
C THR A 84 -9.87 9.13 4.42
N ILE A 85 -8.65 8.81 4.03
CA ILE A 85 -8.27 7.46 3.60
C ILE A 85 -8.11 6.58 4.84
N GLN A 86 -9.17 5.86 5.21
CA GLN A 86 -9.13 4.94 6.34
C GLN A 86 -8.20 3.76 6.07
N GLY A 87 -7.47 3.32 7.09
CA GLY A 87 -6.60 2.14 7.05
C GLY A 87 -5.13 2.45 6.77
N ILE A 88 -4.80 3.63 6.23
CA ILE A 88 -3.41 4.07 5.99
C ILE A 88 -3.15 5.44 6.60
N GLY A 89 -1.90 5.88 6.62
CA GLY A 89 -1.56 7.23 7.06
C GLY A 89 -1.70 7.45 8.56
N ALA A 90 -1.03 6.64 9.39
CA ALA A 90 -1.11 6.70 10.85
C ALA A 90 -0.67 8.05 11.48
N GLY A 91 -0.02 8.93 10.69
CA GLY A 91 0.47 10.23 11.17
C GLY A 91 1.81 10.17 11.90
N PHE A 92 2.41 9.01 12.01
CA PHE A 92 3.73 8.75 12.59
C PHE A 92 4.38 7.55 11.87
N ILE A 93 5.66 7.31 12.13
CA ILE A 93 6.37 6.13 11.62
C ILE A 93 6.19 4.99 12.62
N PRO A 94 5.51 3.88 12.25
CA PRO A 94 5.35 2.72 13.12
C PRO A 94 6.70 2.05 13.45
N ASP A 95 6.83 1.52 14.67
CA ASP A 95 8.07 0.86 15.12
C ASP A 95 8.40 -0.39 14.28
N ILE A 96 7.37 -1.06 13.74
CA ILE A 96 7.53 -2.27 12.92
C ILE A 96 7.73 -1.99 11.42
N LEU A 97 7.66 -0.73 11.00
CA LEU A 97 7.88 -0.36 9.60
C LEU A 97 9.37 -0.34 9.28
N ASN A 98 9.79 -1.27 8.45
CA ASN A 98 11.14 -1.27 7.90
C ASN A 98 11.19 -0.35 6.67
N LEU A 99 11.79 0.83 6.83
CA LEU A 99 11.93 1.81 5.76
C LEU A 99 12.93 1.36 4.67
N ASP A 100 13.89 0.49 5.01
CA ASP A 100 14.94 0.05 4.09
C ASP A 100 14.42 -0.84 2.96
N VAL A 101 13.21 -1.42 3.12
CA VAL A 101 12.60 -2.20 2.04
C VAL A 101 11.90 -1.34 1.01
N ILE A 102 11.64 -0.06 1.30
CA ILE A 102 10.87 0.86 0.46
C ILE A 102 11.77 1.50 -0.59
N ASP A 103 11.49 1.28 -1.86
CA ASP A 103 12.22 1.91 -2.97
C ASP A 103 11.59 3.25 -3.39
N GLU A 104 10.29 3.38 -3.21
CA GLU A 104 9.53 4.56 -3.62
C GLU A 104 8.31 4.78 -2.75
N VAL A 105 7.92 6.05 -2.58
CA VAL A 105 6.67 6.43 -1.92
C VAL A 105 5.80 7.23 -2.90
N VAL A 106 4.59 6.76 -3.12
CA VAL A 106 3.56 7.44 -3.91
C VAL A 106 2.56 8.09 -2.97
N ARG A 107 2.32 9.38 -3.15
CA ARG A 107 1.32 10.14 -2.40
C ARG A 107 0.02 10.20 -3.17
N VAL A 108 -1.10 9.98 -2.49
CA VAL A 108 -2.45 9.95 -3.10
C VAL A 108 -3.37 10.92 -2.38
N ASP A 109 -4.16 11.66 -3.13
CA ASP A 109 -5.21 12.51 -2.60
C ASP A 109 -6.46 11.71 -2.24
N ASP A 110 -7.24 12.22 -1.28
CA ASP A 110 -8.45 11.56 -0.78
C ASP A 110 -9.47 11.27 -1.91
N GLU A 111 -9.67 12.22 -2.81
CA GLU A 111 -10.64 12.08 -3.91
C GLU A 111 -10.14 11.06 -4.96
N ASP A 112 -8.85 11.06 -5.28
CA ASP A 112 -8.25 10.07 -6.20
C ASP A 112 -8.39 8.64 -5.63
N ALA A 113 -8.18 8.48 -4.33
CA ALA A 113 -8.37 7.19 -3.66
C ALA A 113 -9.84 6.72 -3.74
N MET A 114 -10.80 7.60 -3.43
CA MET A 114 -12.23 7.27 -3.47
C MET A 114 -12.72 6.99 -4.89
N GLU A 115 -12.34 7.83 -5.84
CA GLU A 115 -12.76 7.65 -7.23
C GLU A 115 -12.18 6.36 -7.83
N THR A 116 -10.92 6.05 -7.53
CA THR A 116 -10.31 4.79 -7.98
C THR A 116 -11.05 3.58 -7.40
N ALA A 117 -11.40 3.58 -6.11
CA ALA A 117 -12.19 2.51 -5.51
C ALA A 117 -13.56 2.35 -6.19
N ARG A 118 -14.25 3.47 -6.50
CA ARG A 118 -15.52 3.44 -7.25
C ARG A 118 -15.35 2.86 -8.66
N GLN A 119 -14.29 3.24 -9.36
CA GLN A 119 -14.01 2.73 -10.71
C GLN A 119 -13.67 1.24 -10.70
N MET A 120 -12.95 0.76 -9.69
CA MET A 120 -12.69 -0.66 -9.51
C MET A 120 -13.99 -1.46 -9.31
N ALA A 121 -14.91 -0.95 -8.49
CA ALA A 121 -16.22 -1.57 -8.33
C ALA A 121 -17.03 -1.59 -9.63
N LYS A 122 -17.06 -0.48 -10.38
CA LYS A 122 -17.85 -0.34 -11.60
C LYS A 122 -17.29 -1.10 -12.80
N ARG A 123 -15.97 -1.11 -12.98
CA ARG A 123 -15.32 -1.67 -14.18
C ARG A 123 -14.86 -3.09 -14.01
N GLU A 124 -14.38 -3.43 -12.80
CA GLU A 124 -13.72 -4.70 -12.52
C GLU A 124 -14.56 -5.59 -11.59
N GLY A 125 -15.69 -5.08 -11.04
CA GLY A 125 -16.49 -5.80 -10.05
C GLY A 125 -15.81 -5.95 -8.68
N LEU A 126 -14.72 -5.21 -8.44
CA LEU A 126 -13.93 -5.27 -7.21
C LEU A 126 -14.44 -4.20 -6.23
N MET A 127 -15.41 -4.55 -5.40
CA MET A 127 -15.94 -3.67 -4.36
C MET A 127 -15.00 -3.67 -3.16
N CYS A 128 -14.14 -2.69 -3.07
CA CYS A 128 -13.09 -2.58 -2.05
C CYS A 128 -13.13 -1.24 -1.30
N GLY A 129 -12.35 -1.12 -0.22
CA GLY A 129 -12.33 0.07 0.63
C GLY A 129 -11.52 1.24 0.06
N ILE A 130 -11.52 2.37 0.80
CA ILE A 130 -10.86 3.61 0.36
C ILE A 130 -9.35 3.41 0.23
N SER A 131 -8.72 2.70 1.18
CA SER A 131 -7.26 2.43 1.11
C SER A 131 -6.87 1.49 -0.03
N CYS A 132 -7.79 0.61 -0.46
CA CYS A 132 -7.60 -0.20 -1.66
C CYS A 132 -7.57 0.68 -2.91
N GLY A 133 -8.49 1.66 -3.00
CA GLY A 133 -8.47 2.65 -4.07
C GLY A 133 -7.18 3.47 -4.09
N ALA A 134 -6.69 3.87 -2.92
CA ALA A 134 -5.40 4.54 -2.78
C ALA A 134 -4.24 3.69 -3.30
N ALA A 135 -4.16 2.43 -2.88
CA ALA A 135 -3.12 1.50 -3.32
C ALA A 135 -3.20 1.23 -4.82
N ALA A 136 -4.41 1.00 -5.35
CA ALA A 136 -4.63 0.79 -6.77
C ALA A 136 -4.27 2.03 -7.61
N TRP A 137 -4.62 3.24 -7.15
CA TRP A 137 -4.20 4.48 -7.82
C TRP A 137 -2.68 4.57 -7.88
N GLY A 138 -1.99 4.31 -6.76
CA GLY A 138 -0.53 4.29 -6.72
C GLY A 138 0.06 3.26 -7.68
N ALA A 139 -0.51 2.05 -7.73
CA ALA A 139 -0.09 0.99 -8.66
C ALA A 139 -0.27 1.43 -10.12
N LEU A 140 -1.38 2.08 -10.46
CA LEU A 140 -1.63 2.61 -11.82
C LEU A 140 -0.63 3.71 -12.20
N GLN A 141 -0.27 4.62 -11.26
CA GLN A 141 0.76 5.63 -11.54
C GLN A 141 2.12 4.99 -11.84
N VAL A 142 2.49 3.94 -11.12
CA VAL A 142 3.74 3.20 -11.32
C VAL A 142 3.71 2.38 -12.62
N ALA A 143 2.61 1.66 -12.87
CA ALA A 143 2.47 0.78 -14.04
C ALA A 143 2.47 1.55 -15.38
N ARG A 144 1.94 2.79 -15.40
CA ARG A 144 1.87 3.61 -16.61
C ARG A 144 3.21 4.18 -17.07
N ARG A 145 4.26 4.06 -16.27
CA ARG A 145 5.58 4.59 -16.63
C ARG A 145 6.22 3.73 -17.70
N PRO A 146 6.84 4.34 -18.73
CA PRO A 146 7.45 3.57 -19.83
C PRO A 146 8.50 2.55 -19.36
N GLU A 147 9.27 2.87 -18.33
CA GLU A 147 10.28 1.98 -17.75
C GLU A 147 9.70 0.75 -17.05
N ASN A 148 8.41 0.74 -16.81
CA ASN A 148 7.69 -0.38 -16.20
C ASN A 148 6.86 -1.18 -17.22
N ALA A 149 6.98 -0.88 -18.51
CA ALA A 149 6.30 -1.64 -19.55
C ALA A 149 6.70 -3.13 -19.50
N GLY A 150 5.70 -4.00 -19.50
CA GLY A 150 5.89 -5.45 -19.42
C GLY A 150 6.21 -6.02 -18.03
N LYS A 151 6.30 -5.17 -16.99
CA LYS A 151 6.52 -5.62 -15.62
C LYS A 151 5.22 -6.11 -14.97
N LEU A 152 5.34 -7.12 -14.13
CA LEU A 152 4.26 -7.61 -13.30
C LEU A 152 4.16 -6.77 -12.01
N VAL A 153 3.07 -6.02 -11.87
CA VAL A 153 2.78 -5.17 -10.71
C VAL A 153 1.70 -5.83 -9.86
N VAL A 154 2.01 -6.10 -8.61
CA VAL A 154 1.05 -6.63 -7.62
C VAL A 154 0.68 -5.51 -6.67
N VAL A 155 -0.62 -5.34 -6.41
CA VAL A 155 -1.15 -4.39 -5.43
C VAL A 155 -1.94 -5.13 -4.35
N VAL A 156 -1.72 -4.78 -3.09
CA VAL A 156 -2.47 -5.35 -1.96
C VAL A 156 -3.73 -4.53 -1.70
N LEU A 157 -4.88 -5.19 -1.74
CA LEU A 157 -6.21 -4.63 -1.48
C LEU A 157 -6.74 -5.22 -0.16
N PRO A 158 -6.56 -4.53 1.00
CA PRO A 158 -6.68 -5.17 2.30
C PRO A 158 -8.10 -5.34 2.83
N ASP A 159 -9.10 -4.65 2.29
CA ASP A 159 -10.48 -4.73 2.82
C ASP A 159 -11.57 -4.58 1.75
N LEU A 160 -12.81 -4.84 2.16
CA LEU A 160 -14.00 -4.82 1.31
C LEU A 160 -14.76 -3.51 1.43
N GLY A 161 -15.51 -3.18 0.37
CA GLY A 161 -16.30 -1.94 0.27
C GLY A 161 -17.53 -1.88 1.17
N GLU A 162 -18.06 -3.02 1.62
CA GLU A 162 -19.26 -3.07 2.46
C GLU A 162 -19.12 -2.25 3.76
N ARG A 163 -17.92 -2.12 4.29
CA ARG A 163 -17.64 -1.29 5.48
C ARG A 163 -17.85 0.20 5.26
N TYR A 164 -17.95 0.61 4.01
CA TYR A 164 -17.97 2.03 3.59
C TYR A 164 -19.29 2.46 2.93
N LEU A 165 -20.33 1.60 2.95
CA LEU A 165 -21.64 1.89 2.34
C LEU A 165 -22.32 3.13 2.93
N SER A 166 -22.09 3.43 4.19
CA SER A 166 -22.59 4.64 4.88
C SER A 166 -21.65 5.85 4.83
N THR A 167 -20.62 5.79 3.99
CA THR A 167 -19.59 6.83 3.88
C THR A 167 -19.65 7.52 2.52
N ARG A 168 -18.85 8.58 2.35
CA ARG A 168 -18.68 9.28 1.07
C ARG A 168 -18.09 8.42 -0.06
N LEU A 169 -17.62 7.21 0.22
CA LEU A 169 -17.11 6.32 -0.82
C LEU A 169 -18.21 5.94 -1.82
N PHE A 170 -19.39 5.59 -1.30
CA PHE A 170 -20.57 5.27 -2.11
C PHE A 170 -21.70 6.25 -1.76
N PRO A 171 -21.73 7.43 -2.42
CA PRO A 171 -22.83 8.37 -2.20
C PRO A 171 -24.14 7.76 -2.70
N GLU A 172 -25.26 8.10 -2.04
CA GLU A 172 -26.62 7.74 -2.42
C GLU A 172 -26.98 8.26 -3.82
#